data_caa423bf3f60e33af51815d20c55fc91
#
_entry.id   caa423bf3f60e33af51815d20c55fc91
#
_cell.length_a   1.000
_cell.length_b   1.000
_cell.length_c   1.000
_cell.angle_alpha   90.00
_cell.angle_beta   90.00
_cell.angle_gamma   90.00
#
_symmetry.space_group_name_H-M   'P 1'
#
loop_
_entity.id
_entity.type
_entity.pdbx_description
1 polymer ?
#
loop_
_entity_poly.entity_id
_entity_poly.type
_entity_poly.pdbx_seq_one_letter_code
_entity_poly.pdbx_strand_id
1 'polypeptide(L)'
;MIFLDASVVIAYYLEETYSERVQEIYRQEVELYLSELVELEVFSALSRLVRLGSLQLDAAHRTRAMFSEHLDAGLYARVHLQAGHFRWARDAIVRFDLPLKSPDALHLAAALRAGLRLITADRQLARNAESLGVGCELIES
;
A
#
# COMPACT_ATOMS: atom_id res chain seq x y z
N MET A 1 -9.65 -0.06 -11.37
CA MET A 1 -8.29 -0.63 -11.14
C MET A 1 -7.44 0.35 -10.37
N ILE A 2 -7.05 -0.01 -9.17
CA ILE A 2 -6.26 0.83 -8.29
C ILE A 2 -5.16 0.02 -7.64
N PHE A 3 -4.09 0.71 -7.23
CA PHE A 3 -2.98 0.13 -6.49
C PHE A 3 -3.04 0.60 -5.04
N LEU A 4 -3.05 -0.34 -4.10
CA LEU A 4 -3.16 -0.07 -2.67
C LEU A 4 -1.79 -0.17 -2.01
N ASP A 5 -1.42 0.82 -1.19
CA ASP A 5 -0.27 0.66 -0.31
C ASP A 5 -0.68 -0.01 1.01
N ALA A 6 0.31 -0.32 1.84
CA ALA A 6 0.06 -1.03 3.09
C ALA A 6 -0.83 -0.25 4.06
N SER A 7 -0.78 1.09 4.04
CA SER A 7 -1.60 1.91 4.95
C SER A 7 -3.09 1.69 4.71
N VAL A 8 -3.50 1.57 3.45
CA VAL A 8 -4.89 1.35 3.07
C VAL A 8 -5.32 -0.08 3.37
N VAL A 9 -4.47 -1.06 3.07
CA VAL A 9 -4.76 -2.47 3.36
C VAL A 9 -4.95 -2.67 4.88
N ILE A 10 -4.03 -2.14 5.69
CA ILE A 10 -4.14 -2.21 7.16
C ILE A 10 -5.44 -1.56 7.64
N ALA A 11 -5.80 -0.40 7.09
CA ALA A 11 -7.04 0.29 7.47
C ALA A 11 -8.27 -0.57 7.21
N TYR A 12 -8.27 -1.34 6.14
CA TYR A 12 -9.39 -2.23 5.83
C TYR A 12 -9.58 -3.30 6.91
N TYR A 13 -8.49 -3.89 7.41
CA TYR A 13 -8.59 -5.00 8.36
C TYR A 13 -8.68 -4.54 9.82
N LEU A 14 -8.15 -3.36 10.18
CA LEU A 14 -8.07 -2.90 11.56
C LEU A 14 -9.04 -1.77 11.92
N GLU A 15 -9.96 -1.42 11.03
CA GLU A 15 -10.99 -0.40 11.27
C GLU A 15 -10.43 0.93 11.82
N GLU A 16 -9.49 1.52 11.09
CA GLU A 16 -8.94 2.83 11.43
C GLU A 16 -9.91 3.96 11.11
N THR A 17 -9.58 5.21 11.49
CA THR A 17 -10.48 6.37 11.38
C THR A 17 -10.99 6.65 9.97
N TYR A 18 -10.26 6.24 8.94
CA TYR A 18 -10.65 6.38 7.53
C TYR A 18 -11.21 5.08 6.92
N SER A 19 -11.59 4.11 7.76
CA SER A 19 -12.07 2.80 7.31
C SER A 19 -13.32 2.85 6.46
N GLU A 20 -14.21 3.83 6.70
CA GLU A 20 -15.43 3.99 5.91
C GLU A 20 -15.12 4.20 4.43
N ARG A 21 -14.19 5.11 4.13
CA ARG A 21 -13.77 5.37 2.76
C ARG A 21 -13.07 4.14 2.16
N VAL A 22 -12.26 3.44 2.96
CA VAL A 22 -11.59 2.21 2.53
C VAL A 22 -12.62 1.12 2.22
N GLN A 23 -13.61 0.93 3.09
CA GLN A 23 -14.69 -0.03 2.86
C GLN A 23 -15.42 0.27 1.54
N GLU A 24 -15.71 1.54 1.29
CA GLU A 24 -16.35 1.97 0.06
C GLU A 24 -15.49 1.63 -1.16
N ILE A 25 -14.20 1.88 -1.11
CA ILE A 25 -13.27 1.54 -2.19
C ILE A 25 -13.28 0.04 -2.47
N TYR A 26 -13.22 -0.79 -1.42
CA TYR A 26 -13.25 -2.25 -1.57
C TYR A 26 -14.56 -2.75 -2.18
N ARG A 27 -15.67 -2.07 -1.90
CA ARG A 27 -16.98 -2.45 -2.46
C ARG A 27 -17.13 -2.03 -3.93
N GLN A 28 -16.58 -0.87 -4.30
CA GLN A 28 -16.81 -0.27 -5.62
C GLN A 28 -15.83 -0.74 -6.67
N GLU A 29 -14.59 -1.01 -6.28
CA GLU A 29 -13.56 -1.40 -7.23
C GLU A 29 -13.64 -2.88 -7.55
N VAL A 30 -13.55 -3.21 -8.84
CA VAL A 30 -13.55 -4.61 -9.29
C VAL A 30 -12.17 -5.23 -9.13
N GLU A 31 -11.11 -4.45 -9.36
CA GLU A 31 -9.74 -4.93 -9.31
C GLU A 31 -8.89 -4.10 -8.35
N LEU A 32 -8.41 -4.78 -7.31
CA LEU A 32 -7.49 -4.22 -6.32
C LEU A 32 -6.11 -4.82 -6.56
N TYR A 33 -5.11 -3.96 -6.71
CA TYR A 33 -3.74 -4.38 -6.96
C TYR A 33 -2.84 -4.02 -5.78
N LEU A 34 -1.86 -4.87 -5.54
CA LEU A 34 -0.75 -4.59 -4.63
C LEU A 34 0.50 -5.29 -5.18
N SER A 35 1.63 -5.15 -4.50
CA SER A 35 2.84 -5.88 -4.82
C SER A 35 3.22 -6.78 -3.65
N GLU A 36 4.15 -7.70 -3.85
CA GLU A 36 4.68 -8.51 -2.75
C GLU A 36 5.35 -7.64 -1.69
N LEU A 37 5.90 -6.48 -2.09
CA LEU A 37 6.45 -5.53 -1.12
C LEU A 37 5.34 -4.98 -0.20
N VAL A 38 4.16 -4.64 -0.76
CA VAL A 38 3.01 -4.22 0.05
C VAL A 38 2.58 -5.34 0.99
N GLU A 39 2.51 -6.59 0.51
CA GLU A 39 2.18 -7.74 1.36
C GLU A 39 3.12 -7.82 2.55
N LEU A 40 4.42 -7.72 2.29
CA LEU A 40 5.44 -7.78 3.33
C LEU A 40 5.30 -6.63 4.33
N GLU A 41 5.00 -5.43 3.84
CA GLU A 41 4.80 -4.27 4.68
C GLU A 41 3.57 -4.41 5.57
N VAL A 42 2.50 -5.05 5.09
CA VAL A 42 1.31 -5.33 5.91
C VAL A 42 1.69 -6.20 7.10
N PHE A 43 2.40 -7.30 6.85
CA PHE A 43 2.83 -8.19 7.94
C PHE A 43 3.81 -7.49 8.88
N SER A 44 4.71 -6.69 8.34
CA SER A 44 5.65 -5.90 9.15
C SER A 44 4.92 -4.91 10.06
N ALA A 45 3.88 -4.25 9.54
CA ALA A 45 3.07 -3.32 10.32
C ALA A 45 2.33 -4.04 11.46
N LEU A 46 1.76 -5.22 11.20
CA LEU A 46 1.13 -6.03 12.25
C LEU A 46 2.14 -6.39 13.35
N SER A 47 3.32 -6.82 12.96
CA SER A 47 4.40 -7.14 13.89
C SER A 47 4.76 -5.94 14.77
N ARG A 48 4.89 -4.77 14.17
CA ARG A 48 5.21 -3.55 14.90
C ARG A 48 4.12 -3.19 15.90
N LEU A 49 2.85 -3.27 15.50
CA LEU A 49 1.73 -2.93 16.39
C LEU A 49 1.67 -3.86 17.61
N VAL A 50 1.97 -5.14 17.42
CA VAL A 50 2.06 -6.08 18.53
C VAL A 50 3.20 -5.71 19.48
N ARG A 51 4.39 -5.45 18.93
CA ARG A 51 5.56 -5.08 19.75
C ARG A 51 5.34 -3.78 20.54
N LEU A 52 4.57 -2.84 19.96
CA LEU A 52 4.27 -1.58 20.63
C LEU A 52 3.11 -1.70 21.64
N GLY A 53 2.49 -2.86 21.73
CA GLY A 53 1.34 -3.06 22.63
C GLY A 53 0.03 -2.48 22.10
N SER A 54 0.00 -2.04 20.83
CA SER A 54 -1.18 -1.43 20.22
C SER A 54 -2.16 -2.45 19.64
N LEU A 55 -1.72 -3.68 19.46
CA LEU A 55 -2.53 -4.76 18.91
C LEU A 55 -2.26 -6.04 19.68
N GLN A 56 -3.33 -6.72 20.12
CA GLN A 56 -3.23 -7.99 20.79
C GLN A 56 -2.70 -9.06 19.81
N LEU A 57 -1.90 -9.99 20.33
CA LEU A 57 -1.31 -11.04 19.51
C LEU A 57 -2.37 -11.88 18.78
N ASP A 58 -3.46 -12.24 19.50
CA ASP A 58 -4.53 -13.03 18.88
C ASP A 58 -5.22 -12.26 17.74
N ALA A 59 -5.41 -10.95 17.92
CA ALA A 59 -5.98 -10.10 16.88
C ALA A 59 -5.05 -10.01 15.65
N ALA A 60 -3.74 -9.91 15.90
CA ALA A 60 -2.75 -9.91 14.82
C ALA A 60 -2.80 -11.22 14.03
N HIS A 61 -2.90 -12.36 14.71
CA HIS A 61 -2.99 -13.65 14.04
C HIS A 61 -4.29 -13.79 13.23
N ARG A 62 -5.42 -13.29 13.75
CA ARG A 62 -6.68 -13.30 13.01
C ARG A 62 -6.59 -12.45 11.74
N THR A 63 -6.02 -11.25 11.87
CA THR A 63 -5.84 -10.34 10.74
C THR A 63 -4.91 -10.95 9.69
N ARG A 64 -3.79 -11.51 10.13
CA ARG A 64 -2.84 -12.19 9.24
C ARG A 64 -3.52 -13.32 8.46
N ALA A 65 -4.31 -14.14 9.16
CA ALA A 65 -4.98 -15.27 8.54
C ALA A 65 -6.02 -14.79 7.51
N MET A 66 -6.79 -13.77 7.83
CA MET A 66 -7.79 -13.21 6.94
C MET A 66 -7.15 -12.61 5.69
N PHE A 67 -6.09 -11.83 5.85
CA PHE A 67 -5.39 -11.24 4.72
C PHE A 67 -4.79 -12.33 3.82
N SER A 68 -4.16 -13.34 4.42
CA SER A 68 -3.59 -14.47 3.66
C SER A 68 -4.67 -15.22 2.88
N GLU A 69 -5.83 -15.43 3.48
CA GLU A 69 -6.96 -16.09 2.81
C GLU A 69 -7.45 -15.25 1.62
N HIS A 70 -7.55 -13.93 1.78
CA HIS A 70 -7.94 -13.04 0.69
C HIS A 70 -6.92 -13.03 -0.45
N LEU A 71 -5.64 -13.08 -0.13
CA LEU A 71 -4.58 -13.20 -1.14
C LEU A 71 -4.72 -14.50 -1.93
N ASP A 72 -4.94 -15.61 -1.23
CA ASP A 72 -5.07 -16.94 -1.86
C ASP A 72 -6.35 -17.04 -2.69
N ALA A 73 -7.42 -16.37 -2.26
CA ALA A 73 -8.69 -16.36 -2.96
C ALA A 73 -8.73 -15.43 -4.18
N GLY A 74 -7.66 -14.65 -4.41
CA GLY A 74 -7.57 -13.76 -5.57
C GLY A 74 -8.30 -12.43 -5.42
N LEU A 75 -8.57 -11.99 -4.17
CA LEU A 75 -9.15 -10.67 -3.95
C LEU A 75 -8.23 -9.58 -4.48
N TYR A 76 -6.94 -9.78 -4.39
CA TYR A 76 -5.93 -8.84 -4.87
C TYR A 76 -5.19 -9.42 -6.07
N ALA A 77 -5.00 -8.59 -7.10
CA ALA A 77 -4.08 -8.89 -8.19
C ALA A 77 -2.70 -8.33 -7.84
N ARG A 78 -1.64 -8.94 -8.35
CA ARG A 78 -0.28 -8.52 -8.02
C ARG A 78 0.39 -7.80 -9.17
N VAL A 79 1.06 -6.70 -8.83
CA VAL A 79 2.06 -6.09 -9.68
C VAL A 79 3.40 -6.64 -9.22
N HIS A 80 4.03 -7.48 -10.03
CA HIS A 80 5.33 -8.07 -9.69
C HIS A 80 6.44 -7.07 -9.95
N LEU A 81 7.24 -6.78 -8.92
CA LEU A 81 8.35 -5.84 -9.04
C LEU A 81 9.48 -6.47 -9.84
N GLN A 82 9.94 -5.76 -10.85
CA GLN A 82 10.99 -6.19 -11.76
C GLN A 82 12.11 -5.15 -11.81
N ALA A 83 13.18 -5.46 -12.50
CA ALA A 83 14.35 -4.57 -12.60
C ALA A 83 13.97 -3.16 -13.05
N GLY A 84 13.00 -3.03 -13.96
CA GLY A 84 12.54 -1.71 -14.44
C GLY A 84 11.93 -0.85 -13.35
N HIS A 85 11.23 -1.45 -12.38
CA HIS A 85 10.69 -0.71 -11.22
C HIS A 85 11.83 -0.15 -10.37
N PHE A 86 12.84 -0.96 -10.10
CA PHE A 86 13.99 -0.53 -9.31
C PHE A 86 14.78 0.59 -10.00
N ARG A 87 14.93 0.52 -11.32
CA ARG A 87 15.59 1.58 -12.08
C ARG A 87 14.82 2.89 -12.01
N TRP A 88 13.49 2.83 -12.19
CA TRP A 88 12.64 4.02 -12.06
C TRP A 88 12.76 4.63 -10.66
N ALA A 89 12.69 3.77 -9.63
CA ALA A 89 12.80 4.20 -8.24
C ALA A 89 14.15 4.88 -7.96
N ARG A 90 15.24 4.28 -8.46
CA ARG A 90 16.57 4.87 -8.34
C ARG A 90 16.61 6.26 -8.98
N ASP A 91 16.09 6.39 -10.20
CA ASP A 91 16.14 7.66 -10.92
C ASP A 91 15.33 8.75 -10.21
N ALA A 92 14.21 8.38 -9.59
CA ALA A 92 13.42 9.33 -8.79
C ALA A 92 14.17 9.75 -7.52
N ILE A 93 14.80 8.80 -6.82
CA ILE A 93 15.53 9.08 -5.58
C ILE A 93 16.75 9.97 -5.86
N VAL A 94 17.51 9.69 -6.92
CA VAL A 94 18.75 10.42 -7.22
C VAL A 94 18.52 11.81 -7.81
N ARG A 95 17.27 12.26 -7.93
CA ARG A 95 16.97 13.67 -8.15
C ARG A 95 17.40 14.50 -6.94
N PHE A 96 17.44 13.89 -5.75
CA PHE A 96 17.84 14.50 -4.47
C PHE A 96 17.00 15.71 -4.07
N ASP A 97 15.79 15.82 -4.61
CA ASP A 97 14.88 16.94 -4.33
C ASP A 97 13.59 16.53 -3.62
N LEU A 98 13.44 15.24 -3.32
CA LEU A 98 12.25 14.72 -2.65
C LEU A 98 12.64 13.86 -1.44
N PRO A 99 11.85 13.90 -0.35
CA PRO A 99 12.05 12.99 0.79
C PRO A 99 11.46 11.63 0.46
N LEU A 100 12.10 10.91 -0.44
CA LEU A 100 11.57 9.69 -1.04
C LEU A 100 12.37 8.48 -0.55
N LYS A 101 11.70 7.62 0.23
CA LYS A 101 12.29 6.38 0.74
C LYS A 101 12.18 5.27 -0.31
N SER A 102 13.05 4.28 -0.22
CA SER A 102 13.09 3.18 -1.19
C SER A 102 11.76 2.44 -1.37
N PRO A 103 11.05 2.03 -0.29
CA PRO A 103 9.76 1.36 -0.49
C PRO A 103 8.74 2.25 -1.18
N ASP A 104 8.67 3.53 -0.82
CA ASP A 104 7.74 4.49 -1.40
C ASP A 104 8.03 4.68 -2.90
N ALA A 105 9.30 4.78 -3.26
CA ALA A 105 9.70 4.89 -4.66
C ALA A 105 9.25 3.66 -5.47
N LEU A 106 9.31 2.47 -4.88
CA LEU A 106 8.86 1.24 -5.52
C LEU A 106 7.34 1.18 -5.66
N HIS A 107 6.59 1.69 -4.67
CA HIS A 107 5.13 1.78 -4.78
C HIS A 107 4.73 2.71 -5.93
N LEU A 108 5.39 3.85 -6.03
CA LEU A 108 5.14 4.79 -7.13
C LEU A 108 5.49 4.18 -8.49
N ALA A 109 6.61 3.48 -8.57
CA ALA A 109 7.00 2.76 -9.79
C ALA A 109 5.97 1.71 -10.18
N ALA A 110 5.49 0.93 -9.21
CA ALA A 110 4.51 -0.13 -9.45
C ALA A 110 3.21 0.45 -10.01
N ALA A 111 2.68 1.50 -9.38
CA ALA A 111 1.44 2.13 -9.80
C ALA A 111 1.59 2.76 -11.19
N LEU A 112 2.65 3.55 -11.39
CA LEU A 112 2.86 4.26 -12.64
C LEU A 112 3.03 3.32 -13.84
N ARG A 113 3.88 2.30 -13.69
CA ARG A 113 4.18 1.39 -14.80
C ARG A 113 2.99 0.50 -15.16
N ALA A 114 2.11 0.23 -14.19
CA ALA A 114 0.89 -0.56 -14.44
C ALA A 114 -0.28 0.31 -14.89
N GLY A 115 -0.12 1.64 -14.92
CA GLY A 115 -1.19 2.56 -15.27
C GLY A 115 -2.31 2.61 -14.24
N LEU A 116 -1.96 2.42 -12.96
CA LEU A 116 -2.92 2.36 -11.86
C LEU A 116 -2.82 3.62 -11.01
N ARG A 117 -3.97 4.04 -10.47
CA ARG A 117 -4.01 5.11 -9.48
C ARG A 117 -3.62 4.53 -8.12
N LEU A 118 -2.69 5.20 -7.43
CA LEU A 118 -2.27 4.83 -6.09
C LEU A 118 -3.26 5.34 -5.06
N ILE A 119 -3.67 4.50 -4.12
CA ILE A 119 -4.49 4.90 -2.98
C ILE A 119 -3.62 4.74 -1.73
N THR A 120 -3.51 5.81 -0.96
CA THR A 120 -2.67 5.83 0.25
C THR A 120 -3.29 6.69 1.35
N ALA A 121 -2.97 6.38 2.60
CA ALA A 121 -3.27 7.24 3.75
C ALA A 121 -2.02 8.00 4.21
N ASP A 122 -0.88 7.83 3.53
CA ASP A 122 0.38 8.47 3.85
C ASP A 122 0.50 9.79 3.08
N ARG A 123 0.47 10.90 3.81
CA ARG A 123 0.54 12.25 3.21
C ARG A 123 1.84 12.50 2.46
N GLN A 124 2.96 12.00 2.98
CA GLN A 124 4.24 12.22 2.32
C GLN A 124 4.31 11.45 1.00
N LEU A 125 3.81 10.22 0.98
CA LEU A 125 3.75 9.43 -0.25
C LEU A 125 2.86 10.13 -1.29
N ALA A 126 1.71 10.66 -0.88
CA ALA A 126 0.81 11.39 -1.77
C ALA A 126 1.50 12.64 -2.37
N ARG A 127 2.25 13.38 -1.55
CA ARG A 127 3.00 14.55 -2.03
C ARG A 127 4.08 14.15 -3.03
N ASN A 128 4.79 13.06 -2.76
CA ASN A 128 5.80 12.53 -3.67
C ASN A 128 5.16 12.08 -4.99
N ALA A 129 4.00 11.44 -4.93
CA ALA A 129 3.26 11.01 -6.11
C ALA A 129 2.92 12.22 -7.00
N GLU A 130 2.39 13.29 -6.40
CA GLU A 130 2.08 14.51 -7.12
C GLU A 130 3.32 15.10 -7.79
N SER A 131 4.43 15.18 -7.08
CA SER A 131 5.68 15.72 -7.61
C SER A 131 6.23 14.91 -8.77
N LEU A 132 5.95 13.61 -8.81
CA LEU A 132 6.46 12.68 -9.82
C LEU A 132 5.44 12.36 -10.90
N GLY A 133 4.27 12.99 -10.88
CA GLY A 133 3.24 12.78 -11.90
C GLY A 133 2.54 11.42 -11.81
N VAL A 134 2.50 10.82 -10.63
CA VAL A 134 1.80 9.55 -10.39
C VAL A 134 0.39 9.85 -9.89
N GLY A 135 -0.63 9.31 -10.55
CA GLY A 135 -2.01 9.49 -10.11
C GLY A 135 -2.20 8.90 -8.71
N CYS A 136 -2.79 9.68 -7.80
CA CYS A 136 -2.90 9.28 -6.40
C CYS A 136 -4.15 9.87 -5.75
N GLU A 137 -4.77 9.08 -4.88
CA GLU A 137 -5.80 9.57 -3.98
C GLU A 137 -5.28 9.40 -2.55
N LEU A 138 -5.25 10.49 -1.79
CA LEU A 138 -4.95 10.46 -0.36
C LEU A 138 -6.24 10.26 0.41
N ILE A 139 -6.28 9.23 1.26
CA ILE A 139 -7.41 8.99 2.15
C ILE A 139 -7.11 9.68 3.48
N GLU A 140 -8.01 10.55 3.91
CA GLU A 140 -7.88 11.29 5.16
C GLU A 140 -9.04 10.99 6.09
N SER A 141 -8.76 11.05 7.37
CA SER A 141 -9.78 10.87 8.42
C SER A 141 -10.69 12.09 8.55
#